data_0d24fee4d27211f1064717700de58e34
#
_entry.id   0d24fee4d27211f1064717700de58e34
#
_cell.length_a   1.000
_cell.length_b   1.000
_cell.length_c   1.000
_cell.angle_alpha   90.00
_cell.angle_beta   90.00
_cell.angle_gamma   90.00
#
_symmetry.space_group_name_H-M   'P 1'
#
loop_
_entity.id
_entity.type
_entity.pdbx_description
1 polymer ?
#
loop_
_entity_poly.entity_id
_entity_poly.type
_entity_poly.pdbx_seq_one_letter_code
_entity_poly.pdbx_strand_id
1 'polypeptide(L)' 'MNQSTSNSQLSQLVADLDEDTVLKLVQQRIDAGDNPLQIIDECNEGMREVGLRYEKGEYFVAGLIMSGEIFREVVELVQP' A
#
# COMPACT_ATOMS: atom_id res chain seq x y z
N MET A 1 9.61 -0.63 20.33
CA MET A 1 9.32 -0.76 19.74
C MET A 1 9.31 -0.71 18.80
N ASN A 2 9.04 -0.88 18.73
CA ASN A 2 8.91 -0.94 17.79
C ASN A 2 8.71 -0.86 16.79
N GLN A 3 8.69 -0.95 16.40
CA GLN A 3 8.63 -0.95 15.41
C GLN A 3 8.12 -0.87 14.58
N SER A 4 7.77 -0.88 14.58
CA SER A 4 6.95 -1.26 13.67
C SER A 4 6.41 -0.38 12.62
N THR A 5 7.23 0.23 11.94
CA THR A 5 6.91 1.13 10.86
C THR A 5 6.20 0.43 9.72
N SER A 6 6.44 -0.86 9.57
CA SER A 6 5.83 -1.64 8.50
C SER A 6 4.37 -1.94 8.76
N ASN A 7 3.82 -1.47 9.90
CA ASN A 7 2.46 -1.78 10.30
C ASN A 7 1.56 -0.56 10.27
N SER A 8 1.84 0.40 9.40
CA SER A 8 0.96 1.55 9.27
C SER A 8 -0.39 1.09 8.73
N GLN A 9 -1.41 1.90 8.97
CA GLN A 9 -2.74 1.61 8.44
C GLN A 9 -2.70 1.44 6.92
N LEU A 10 -1.99 2.33 6.25
CA LEU A 10 -1.92 2.27 4.79
C LEU A 10 -1.23 0.98 4.32
N SER A 11 -0.10 0.61 4.94
CA SER A 11 0.57 -0.62 4.54
C SER A 11 -0.31 -1.84 4.76
N GLN A 12 -1.07 -1.87 5.85
CA GLN A 12 -2.01 -2.97 6.10
C GLN A 12 -3.07 -3.07 5.02
N LEU A 13 -3.63 -1.94 4.63
CA LEU A 13 -4.68 -1.91 3.61
C LEU A 13 -4.14 -2.38 2.25
N VAL A 14 -2.92 -1.99 1.92
CA VAL A 14 -2.29 -2.46 0.68
C VAL A 14 -2.06 -3.97 0.77
N ALA A 15 -1.56 -4.43 1.91
CA ALA A 15 -1.33 -5.86 2.12
C ALA A 15 -2.61 -6.67 1.98
N ASP A 16 -3.74 -6.09 2.39
CA ASP A 16 -5.04 -6.73 2.31
C ASP A 16 -5.69 -6.57 0.93
N LEU A 17 -5.03 -5.86 0.00
CA LEU A 17 -5.54 -5.62 -1.35
C LEU A 17 -6.88 -4.89 -1.35
N ASP A 18 -7.07 -4.00 -0.37
CA ASP A 18 -8.29 -3.23 -0.21
C ASP A 18 -8.17 -1.92 -0.99
N GLU A 19 -8.31 -2.03 -2.31
CA GLU A 19 -8.03 -0.93 -3.23
C GLU A 19 -8.83 0.32 -2.91
N ASP A 20 -10.13 0.18 -2.73
CA ASP A 20 -10.98 1.35 -2.51
C ASP A 20 -10.56 2.12 -1.27
N THR A 21 -10.30 1.42 -0.18
CA THR A 21 -9.92 2.07 1.07
C THR A 21 -8.52 2.66 0.96
N VAL A 22 -7.61 1.99 0.26
CA VAL A 22 -6.27 2.53 0.03
C VAL A 22 -6.38 3.87 -0.68
N LEU A 23 -7.14 3.93 -1.76
CA LEU A 23 -7.22 5.16 -2.55
C LEU A 23 -7.87 6.29 -1.76
N LYS A 24 -8.89 5.99 -0.97
CA LYS A 24 -9.52 6.99 -0.11
C LYS A 24 -8.54 7.53 0.92
N LEU A 25 -7.81 6.64 1.59
CA LEU A 25 -6.86 7.06 2.61
C LEU A 25 -5.74 7.89 2.00
N VAL A 26 -5.22 7.46 0.84
CA VAL A 26 -4.16 8.21 0.16
C VAL A 26 -4.65 9.62 -0.17
N GLN A 27 -5.87 9.74 -0.70
CA GLN A 27 -6.41 11.04 -1.05
C GLN A 27 -6.55 11.92 0.18
N GLN A 28 -7.03 11.37 1.30
CA GLN A 28 -7.14 12.10 2.55
C GLN A 28 -5.78 12.62 3.01
N ARG A 29 -4.75 11.79 2.89
CA ARG A 29 -3.42 12.16 3.33
C ARG A 29 -2.80 13.21 2.44
N ILE A 30 -3.04 13.14 1.12
CA ILE A 30 -2.60 14.17 0.19
C ILE A 30 -3.27 15.49 0.55
N ASP A 31 -4.57 15.47 0.81
CA ASP A 31 -5.34 16.68 1.15
C ASP A 31 -4.87 17.26 2.47
N ALA A 32 -4.38 16.44 3.38
CA ALA A 32 -3.86 16.89 4.67
C ALA A 32 -2.43 17.41 4.58
N GLY A 33 -1.80 17.32 3.42
CA GLY A 33 -0.44 17.83 3.22
C GLY A 33 0.66 16.87 3.63
N ASP A 34 0.34 15.58 3.75
CA ASP A 34 1.35 14.56 4.09
C ASP A 34 2.41 14.47 3.00
N ASN A 35 3.61 14.05 3.41
CA ASN A 35 4.72 13.89 2.50
C ASN A 35 4.43 12.76 1.51
N PRO A 36 4.43 13.04 0.19
CA PRO A 36 4.16 11.99 -0.81
C PRO A 36 5.13 10.82 -0.73
N LEU A 37 6.40 11.08 -0.41
CA LEU A 37 7.39 10.00 -0.32
C LEU A 37 7.06 9.05 0.83
N GLN A 38 6.52 9.59 1.92
CA GLN A 38 6.10 8.76 3.03
C GLN A 38 4.95 7.84 2.61
N ILE A 39 4.00 8.37 1.84
CA ILE A 39 2.89 7.57 1.34
C ILE A 39 3.40 6.43 0.47
N ILE A 40 4.34 6.74 -0.44
CA ILE A 40 4.92 5.73 -1.32
C ILE A 40 5.65 4.65 -0.51
N ASP A 41 6.42 5.06 0.52
CA ASP A 41 7.15 4.10 1.34
C ASP A 41 6.20 3.14 2.04
N GLU A 42 5.09 3.65 2.56
CA GLU A 42 4.12 2.80 3.24
C GLU A 42 3.45 1.82 2.28
N CYS A 43 3.19 2.26 1.05
CA CYS A 43 2.64 1.37 0.04
C CYS A 43 3.64 0.29 -0.35
N ASN A 44 4.93 0.63 -0.44
CA ASN A 44 5.97 -0.36 -0.72
C ASN A 44 6.03 -1.42 0.38
N GLU A 45 5.89 -1.01 1.63
CA GLU A 45 5.86 -1.98 2.72
C GLU A 45 4.67 -2.93 2.58
N GLY A 46 3.51 -2.39 2.20
CA GLY A 46 2.34 -3.23 1.97
C GLY A 46 2.56 -4.21 0.83
N MET A 47 3.21 -3.77 -0.25
CA MET A 47 3.50 -4.65 -1.38
C MET A 47 4.47 -5.75 -0.99
N ARG A 48 5.44 -5.43 -0.12
CA ARG A 48 6.35 -6.45 0.39
C ARG A 48 5.59 -7.53 1.14
N GLU A 49 4.62 -7.12 1.94
CA GLU A 49 3.79 -8.07 2.67
C GLU A 49 2.98 -8.94 1.72
N VAL A 50 2.46 -8.38 0.62
CA VAL A 50 1.76 -9.16 -0.39
C VAL A 50 2.69 -10.25 -0.95
N GLY A 51 3.95 -9.89 -1.22
CA GLY A 51 4.92 -10.87 -1.70
C GLY A 51 5.16 -11.99 -0.71
N LEU A 52 5.24 -11.65 0.59
CA LEU A 52 5.40 -12.67 1.63
C LEU A 52 4.20 -13.59 1.71
N ARG A 53 3.00 -13.05 1.60
CA ARG A 53 1.77 -13.86 1.61
C ARG A 53 1.71 -14.76 0.39
N TYR A 54 2.21 -14.29 -0.75
CA TYR A 54 2.31 -15.13 -1.94
C TYR A 54 3.26 -16.29 -1.68
N GLU A 55 4.42 -16.03 -1.09
CA GLU A 55 5.39 -17.10 -0.79
C GLU A 55 4.82 -18.13 0.16
N LYS A 56 3.98 -17.70 1.10
CA LYS A 56 3.35 -18.60 2.07
C LYS A 56 2.16 -19.35 1.49
N GLY A 57 1.77 -19.05 0.27
CA GLY A 57 0.61 -19.68 -0.35
C GLY A 57 -0.72 -19.05 0.04
N GLU A 58 -0.70 -17.90 0.71
CA GLU A 58 -1.94 -17.21 1.11
C GLU A 58 -2.56 -16.43 -0.03
N TYR A 59 -1.72 -15.97 -0.97
CA TYR A 59 -2.17 -15.24 -2.15
C TYR A 59 -1.67 -15.96 -3.39
N PHE A 60 -2.44 -15.85 -4.48
CA PHE A 60 -2.03 -16.35 -5.78
C PHE A 60 -1.42 -15.20 -6.61
N VAL A 61 -1.00 -15.53 -7.82
CA VAL A 61 -0.38 -14.55 -8.72
C VAL A 61 -1.28 -13.33 -8.92
N ALA A 62 -2.61 -13.54 -8.95
CA ALA A 62 -3.54 -12.44 -9.10
C ALA A 62 -3.36 -11.39 -8.00
N GLY A 63 -3.01 -11.82 -6.79
CA GLY A 63 -2.76 -10.88 -5.70
C GLY A 63 -1.56 -9.99 -5.97
N LEU A 64 -0.50 -10.55 -6.58
CA LEU A 64 0.66 -9.76 -6.96
C LEU A 64 0.29 -8.73 -8.02
N ILE A 65 -0.50 -9.13 -8.99
CA ILE A 65 -0.96 -8.22 -10.05
C ILE A 65 -1.80 -7.11 -9.47
N MET A 66 -2.73 -7.44 -8.55
CA MET A 66 -3.58 -6.45 -7.92
C MET A 66 -2.77 -5.44 -7.11
N SER A 67 -1.76 -5.90 -6.37
CA SER A 67 -0.95 -4.98 -5.59
C SER A 67 -0.19 -4.00 -6.48
N GLY A 68 0.30 -4.47 -7.61
CA GLY A 68 0.96 -3.61 -8.59
C GLY A 68 0.01 -2.56 -9.14
N GLU A 69 -1.23 -2.95 -9.40
CA GLU A 69 -2.25 -2.04 -9.90
C GLU A 69 -2.60 -0.97 -8.86
N ILE A 70 -2.76 -1.39 -7.61
CA ILE A 70 -3.02 -0.46 -6.51
C ILE A 70 -1.86 0.55 -6.40
N PHE A 71 -0.62 0.05 -6.44
CA PHE A 71 0.54 0.93 -6.34
C PHE A 71 0.58 1.94 -7.48
N ARG A 72 0.29 1.49 -8.71
CA ARG A 72 0.26 2.38 -9.86
C ARG A 72 -0.75 3.51 -9.66
N GLU A 73 -1.93 3.18 -9.14
CA GLU A 73 -2.96 4.19 -8.91
C GLU A 73 -2.55 5.16 -7.82
N VAL A 74 -1.89 4.66 -6.76
CA VAL A 74 -1.38 5.53 -5.70
C VAL A 74 -0.36 6.51 -6.26
N VAL A 75 0.55 6.02 -7.10
CA VAL A 75 1.56 6.88 -7.70
C VAL A 75 0.90 7.98 -8.53
N GLU A 76 -0.16 7.64 -9.28
CA GLU A 76 -0.88 8.63 -10.06
C GLU A 76 -1.51 9.71 -9.18
N LEU A 77 -2.03 9.30 -8.02
CA LEU A 77 -2.65 10.26 -7.10
C LEU A 77 -1.62 11.22 -6.49
N VAL A 78 -0.42 10.73 -6.17
CA VAL A 78 0.57 11.57 -5.50
C VAL A 78 1.40 12.41 -6.47
N GLN A 79 1.34 12.15 -7.75
CA GLN A 79 2.05 12.97 -8.73
C GLN A 79 1.34 14.32 -8.90
N PRO A 80 2.12 15.40 -9.06
CA PRO A 80 1.53 16.71 -9.26
C PRO A 80 0.81 16.84 -10.60
#